data_b56332f0e0b1977bb8178e29590bbbc3
#
_entry.id   b56332f0e0b1977bb8178e29590bbbc3
#
_cell.length_a   1.000
_cell.length_b   1.000
_cell.length_c   1.000
_cell.angle_alpha   90.00
_cell.angle_beta   90.00
_cell.angle_gamma   90.00
#
_symmetry.space_group_name_H-M   'P 1'
#
loop_
_entity.id
_entity.type
_entity.pdbx_description
1 polymer ?
#
loop_
_entity_poly.entity_id
_entity_poly.type
_entity_poly.pdbx_seq_one_letter_code
_entity_poly.pdbx_strand_id
1 'polypeptide(L)'
;IINMKAFKDAEPYDSLRNNIIQFIEQRGVRERIISQKIDSIVAKNQVKISAEDVLNQRCEEMKAKDSDLKYLIQEYYDGLLLYEISNRTVWEKAAKDEAALAAYFKANRKKYKWEDPRFKGMAYHVKTQDNVKAVRDCVKKLDFKDWNDALRTTFNNDSIIRIRVEKGIFKKGDNPLIDREVFKQNTSVTPLKDYPIDATYGKRLKAPQDYNDVRGLVVADYQEQLEQEW
;
A
#
# COMPACT_ATOMS: atom_id res chain seq x y z
N ILE A 1 31.66 -5.44 44.09
CA ILE A 1 30.85 -4.83 45.14
C ILE A 1 30.44 -3.45 44.62
N ILE A 2 29.21 -3.35 44.18
CA ILE A 2 28.64 -2.06 43.74
C ILE A 2 28.47 -1.21 44.97
N ASN A 3 29.05 -0.01 44.97
CA ASN A 3 29.00 0.89 46.11
C ASN A 3 27.55 1.40 46.26
N MET A 4 26.78 0.77 47.16
CA MET A 4 25.38 1.12 47.45
C MET A 4 25.15 2.57 47.87
N LYS A 5 26.18 3.30 48.28
CA LYS A 5 26.09 4.74 48.62
C LYS A 5 25.84 5.61 47.38
N ALA A 6 26.25 5.18 46.19
CA ALA A 6 26.07 5.94 44.94
C ALA A 6 24.62 5.95 44.43
N PHE A 7 23.74 5.12 44.98
CA PHE A 7 22.35 4.96 44.53
C PHE A 7 21.31 5.35 45.59
N LYS A 8 21.71 6.15 46.57
CA LYS A 8 20.84 6.52 47.69
C LYS A 8 19.59 7.30 47.27
N ASP A 9 19.66 7.98 46.11
CA ASP A 9 18.57 8.76 45.48
C ASP A 9 18.04 8.13 44.20
N ALA A 10 18.35 6.85 43.93
CA ALA A 10 17.82 6.15 42.75
C ALA A 10 16.33 5.87 42.93
N GLU A 11 15.57 6.07 41.87
CA GLU A 11 14.16 5.72 41.85
C GLU A 11 13.97 4.22 42.14
N PRO A 12 12.86 3.83 42.83
CA PRO A 12 12.56 2.44 43.09
C PRO A 12 12.49 1.62 41.80
N TYR A 13 12.92 0.36 41.83
CA TYR A 13 12.90 -0.55 40.67
C TYR A 13 11.54 -0.59 39.97
N ASP A 14 10.44 -0.59 40.71
CA ASP A 14 9.09 -0.70 40.16
C ASP A 14 8.73 0.52 39.29
N SER A 15 9.21 1.73 39.63
CA SER A 15 9.00 2.91 38.80
C SER A 15 9.87 2.91 37.53
N LEU A 16 11.04 2.27 37.58
CA LEU A 16 11.97 2.18 36.44
C LEU A 16 11.77 0.90 35.57
N ARG A 17 10.96 -0.05 36.04
CA ARG A 17 10.84 -1.36 35.42
C ARG A 17 10.59 -1.31 33.91
N ASN A 18 9.65 -0.49 33.48
CA ASN A 18 9.31 -0.38 32.04
C ASN A 18 10.45 0.23 31.22
N ASN A 19 11.14 1.24 31.78
CA ASN A 19 12.29 1.86 31.12
C ASN A 19 13.47 0.88 31.02
N ILE A 20 13.67 0.04 32.05
CA ILE A 20 14.69 -1.01 32.03
C ILE A 20 14.37 -2.08 30.99
N ILE A 21 13.12 -2.51 30.89
CA ILE A 21 12.68 -3.48 29.88
C ILE A 21 12.92 -2.90 28.47
N GLN A 22 12.47 -1.68 28.19
CA GLN A 22 12.72 -1.03 26.91
C GLN A 22 14.22 -0.89 26.59
N PHE A 23 15.04 -0.52 27.57
CA PHE A 23 16.48 -0.44 27.40
C PHE A 23 17.12 -1.79 27.07
N ILE A 24 16.70 -2.86 27.74
CA ILE A 24 17.16 -4.23 27.48
C ILE A 24 16.81 -4.66 26.05
N GLU A 25 15.59 -4.38 25.60
CA GLU A 25 15.11 -4.73 24.26
C GLU A 25 15.80 -3.90 23.18
N GLN A 26 15.89 -2.57 23.33
CA GLN A 26 16.58 -1.69 22.38
C GLN A 26 18.07 -2.03 22.19
N ARG A 27 18.71 -2.56 23.22
CA ARG A 27 20.12 -2.97 23.18
C ARG A 27 20.34 -4.40 22.69
N GLY A 28 19.29 -5.14 22.34
CA GLY A 28 19.40 -6.53 21.88
C GLY A 28 20.04 -7.43 22.95
N VAL A 29 19.86 -7.13 24.23
CA VAL A 29 20.48 -7.91 25.32
C VAL A 29 19.87 -9.31 25.39
N ARG A 30 18.56 -9.41 25.20
CA ARG A 30 17.84 -10.69 25.18
C ARG A 30 18.36 -11.61 24.06
N GLU A 31 18.44 -11.07 22.84
CA GLU A 31 18.93 -11.81 21.66
C GLU A 31 20.38 -12.27 21.85
N ARG A 32 21.21 -11.44 22.43
CA ARG A 32 22.61 -11.78 22.73
C ARG A 32 22.72 -12.91 23.76
N ILE A 33 21.91 -12.89 24.82
CA ILE A 33 21.89 -13.96 25.81
C ILE A 33 21.39 -15.27 25.21
N ILE A 34 20.34 -15.21 24.35
CA ILE A 34 19.80 -16.37 23.65
C ILE A 34 20.88 -16.96 22.73
N SER A 35 21.53 -16.12 21.89
CA SER A 35 22.60 -16.57 21.01
C SER A 35 23.74 -17.25 21.77
N GLN A 36 24.25 -16.64 22.85
CA GLN A 36 25.29 -17.22 23.66
C GLN A 36 24.88 -18.56 24.29
N LYS A 37 23.63 -18.70 24.70
CA LYS A 37 23.09 -19.97 25.21
C LYS A 37 23.06 -21.04 24.13
N ILE A 38 22.57 -20.71 22.93
CA ILE A 38 22.53 -21.62 21.78
C ILE A 38 23.94 -22.06 21.41
N ASP A 39 24.89 -21.13 21.27
CA ASP A 39 26.29 -21.41 20.96
C ASP A 39 26.91 -22.34 21.98
N SER A 40 26.61 -22.13 23.28
CA SER A 40 27.09 -23.02 24.37
C SER A 40 26.50 -24.44 24.27
N ILE A 41 25.23 -24.58 23.83
CA ILE A 41 24.63 -25.92 23.64
C ILE A 41 25.22 -26.60 22.43
N VAL A 42 25.37 -25.90 21.30
CA VAL A 42 25.99 -26.41 20.08
C VAL A 42 27.44 -26.90 20.37
N ALA A 43 28.21 -26.10 21.08
CA ALA A 43 29.60 -26.43 21.40
C ALA A 43 29.74 -27.62 22.34
N LYS A 44 28.76 -27.94 23.17
CA LYS A 44 28.75 -29.09 24.08
C LYS A 44 28.25 -30.38 23.45
N ASN A 45 27.59 -30.33 22.30
CA ASN A 45 27.09 -31.52 21.64
C ASN A 45 28.21 -32.20 20.85
N GLN A 46 28.32 -33.52 21.01
CA GLN A 46 29.27 -34.36 20.25
C GLN A 46 28.80 -34.58 18.80
N VAL A 47 27.54 -34.35 18.51
CA VAL A 47 26.94 -34.42 17.17
C VAL A 47 26.83 -33.00 16.62
N LYS A 48 27.17 -32.82 15.36
CA LYS A 48 27.05 -31.52 14.67
C LYS A 48 25.58 -31.17 14.51
N ILE A 49 25.07 -30.31 15.39
CA ILE A 49 23.72 -29.77 15.36
C ILE A 49 23.76 -28.29 14.99
N SER A 50 22.75 -27.80 14.29
CA SER A 50 22.59 -26.38 13.97
C SER A 50 21.92 -25.63 15.11
N ALA A 51 22.02 -24.29 15.10
CA ALA A 51 21.25 -23.43 16.02
C ALA A 51 19.74 -23.64 15.84
N GLU A 52 19.29 -23.87 14.62
CA GLU A 52 17.90 -24.15 14.29
C GLU A 52 17.41 -25.46 14.91
N ASP A 53 18.22 -26.53 14.86
CA ASP A 53 17.89 -27.81 15.51
C ASP A 53 17.72 -27.63 17.03
N VAL A 54 18.60 -26.85 17.66
CA VAL A 54 18.50 -26.54 19.11
C VAL A 54 17.21 -25.81 19.42
N LEU A 55 16.83 -24.82 18.62
CA LEU A 55 15.59 -24.05 18.79
C LEU A 55 14.36 -24.93 18.58
N ASN A 56 14.36 -25.76 17.53
CA ASN A 56 13.26 -26.68 17.24
C ASN A 56 13.08 -27.70 18.36
N GLN A 57 14.16 -28.32 18.83
CA GLN A 57 14.10 -29.23 19.97
C GLN A 57 13.53 -28.56 21.20
N ARG A 58 13.97 -27.34 21.49
CA ARG A 58 13.48 -26.59 22.64
C ARG A 58 12.00 -26.20 22.52
N CYS A 59 11.57 -25.86 21.32
CA CYS A 59 10.17 -25.59 21.01
C CYS A 59 9.30 -26.81 21.28
N GLU A 60 9.72 -27.98 20.80
CA GLU A 60 8.98 -29.23 21.05
C GLU A 60 8.90 -29.60 22.54
N GLU A 61 10.03 -29.44 23.28
CA GLU A 61 10.03 -29.64 24.73
C GLU A 61 9.05 -28.69 25.47
N MET A 62 8.96 -27.45 25.02
CA MET A 62 8.03 -26.47 25.62
C MET A 62 6.59 -26.80 25.29
N LYS A 63 6.27 -27.14 24.04
CA LYS A 63 4.94 -27.58 23.61
C LYS A 63 4.46 -28.84 24.37
N ALA A 64 5.39 -29.74 24.66
CA ALA A 64 5.07 -30.96 25.43
C ALA A 64 4.72 -30.69 26.90
N LYS A 65 5.23 -29.60 27.48
CA LYS A 65 5.02 -29.19 28.87
C LYS A 65 3.88 -28.20 29.07
N ASP A 66 3.55 -27.45 28.04
CA ASP A 66 2.58 -26.35 28.07
C ASP A 66 1.60 -26.52 26.92
N SER A 67 0.39 -26.99 27.26
CA SER A 67 -0.69 -27.19 26.28
C SER A 67 -1.18 -25.88 25.69
N ASP A 68 -1.21 -24.81 26.45
CA ASP A 68 -1.71 -23.52 25.97
C ASP A 68 -0.76 -22.94 24.93
N LEU A 69 0.55 -23.05 25.19
CA LEU A 69 1.56 -22.69 24.22
C LEU A 69 1.46 -23.54 22.94
N LYS A 70 1.23 -24.86 23.07
CA LYS A 70 1.05 -25.76 21.91
C LYS A 70 -0.14 -25.31 21.05
N TYR A 71 -1.29 -25.03 21.66
CA TYR A 71 -2.48 -24.60 20.92
C TYR A 71 -2.30 -23.20 20.31
N LEU A 72 -1.65 -22.28 21.02
CA LEU A 72 -1.34 -20.96 20.50
C LEU A 72 -0.44 -21.02 19.25
N ILE A 73 0.60 -21.85 19.27
CA ILE A 73 1.48 -22.06 18.11
C ILE A 73 0.68 -22.65 16.94
N GLN A 74 -0.19 -23.64 17.21
CA GLN A 74 -1.02 -24.23 16.17
C GLN A 74 -1.99 -23.21 15.56
N GLU A 75 -2.63 -22.40 16.37
CA GLU A 75 -3.53 -21.33 15.92
C GLU A 75 -2.81 -20.32 15.00
N TYR A 76 -1.60 -19.91 15.39
CA TYR A 76 -0.77 -19.05 14.53
C TYR A 76 -0.42 -19.71 13.20
N TYR A 77 -0.02 -20.98 13.24
CA TYR A 77 0.32 -21.74 12.05
C TYR A 77 -0.89 -21.88 11.11
N ASP A 78 -2.04 -22.26 11.63
CA ASP A 78 -3.27 -22.41 10.88
C ASP A 78 -3.73 -21.06 10.31
N GLY A 79 -3.60 -19.98 11.08
CA GLY A 79 -3.88 -18.62 10.64
C GLY A 79 -2.98 -18.16 9.48
N LEU A 80 -1.69 -18.46 9.54
CA LEU A 80 -0.73 -18.17 8.46
C LEU A 80 -1.03 -18.98 7.19
N LEU A 81 -1.39 -20.25 7.34
CA LEU A 81 -1.79 -21.09 6.21
C LEU A 81 -3.09 -20.57 5.56
N LEU A 82 -4.09 -20.27 6.37
CA LEU A 82 -5.35 -19.69 5.89
C LEU A 82 -5.11 -18.38 5.15
N TYR A 83 -4.30 -17.48 5.74
CA TYR A 83 -3.92 -16.24 5.10
C TYR A 83 -3.26 -16.47 3.73
N GLU A 84 -2.27 -17.37 3.66
CA GLU A 84 -1.51 -17.62 2.43
C GLU A 84 -2.39 -18.25 1.34
N ILE A 85 -3.28 -19.18 1.71
CA ILE A 85 -4.22 -19.79 0.77
C ILE A 85 -5.21 -18.72 0.27
N SER A 86 -5.82 -17.95 1.19
CA SER A 86 -6.75 -16.88 0.82
C SER A 86 -6.10 -15.83 -0.06
N ASN A 87 -4.85 -15.45 0.26
CA ASN A 87 -4.09 -14.49 -0.54
C ASN A 87 -3.89 -14.99 -1.98
N ARG A 88 -3.46 -16.24 -2.16
CA ARG A 88 -3.19 -16.82 -3.50
C ARG A 88 -4.46 -17.09 -4.30
N THR A 89 -5.49 -17.62 -3.65
CA THR A 89 -6.70 -18.09 -4.35
C THR A 89 -7.71 -16.98 -4.59
N VAL A 90 -7.78 -15.99 -3.69
CA VAL A 90 -8.79 -14.93 -3.72
C VAL A 90 -8.15 -13.56 -3.95
N TRP A 91 -7.36 -13.06 -3.01
CA TRP A 91 -7.00 -11.63 -2.98
C TRP A 91 -6.03 -11.23 -4.09
N GLU A 92 -4.94 -11.99 -4.30
CA GLU A 92 -4.02 -11.72 -5.41
C GLU A 92 -4.71 -11.88 -6.77
N LYS A 93 -5.54 -12.91 -6.91
CA LYS A 93 -6.29 -13.15 -8.14
C LYS A 93 -7.26 -12.00 -8.40
N ALA A 94 -8.05 -11.61 -7.39
CA ALA A 94 -8.95 -10.46 -7.49
C ALA A 94 -8.24 -9.14 -7.81
N ALA A 95 -7.02 -8.93 -7.29
CA ALA A 95 -6.28 -7.69 -7.49
C ALA A 95 -5.52 -7.61 -8.82
N LYS A 96 -5.00 -8.75 -9.33
CA LYS A 96 -4.02 -8.79 -10.42
C LYS A 96 -4.55 -9.37 -11.73
N ASP A 97 -5.64 -10.14 -11.72
CA ASP A 97 -6.20 -10.73 -12.94
C ASP A 97 -7.03 -9.70 -13.72
N GLU A 98 -6.34 -8.89 -14.52
CA GLU A 98 -6.96 -7.84 -15.32
C GLU A 98 -7.98 -8.40 -16.34
N ALA A 99 -7.75 -9.59 -16.87
CA ALA A 99 -8.67 -10.22 -17.83
C ALA A 99 -9.97 -10.64 -17.13
N ALA A 100 -9.87 -11.25 -15.94
CA ALA A 100 -11.04 -11.62 -15.15
C ALA A 100 -11.81 -10.39 -14.66
N LEU A 101 -11.12 -9.34 -14.22
CA LEU A 101 -11.75 -8.07 -13.81
C LEU A 101 -12.51 -7.41 -14.97
N ALA A 102 -11.92 -7.41 -16.17
CA ALA A 102 -12.59 -6.88 -17.36
C ALA A 102 -13.83 -7.71 -17.75
N ALA A 103 -13.73 -9.04 -17.68
CA ALA A 103 -14.85 -9.95 -17.93
C ALA A 103 -15.96 -9.79 -16.90
N TYR A 104 -15.61 -9.73 -15.61
CA TYR A 104 -16.54 -9.49 -14.51
C TYR A 104 -17.29 -8.17 -14.67
N PHE A 105 -16.56 -7.08 -14.93
CA PHE A 105 -17.16 -5.78 -15.21
C PHE A 105 -18.14 -5.83 -16.39
N LYS A 106 -17.74 -6.48 -17.49
CA LYS A 106 -18.58 -6.60 -18.68
C LYS A 106 -19.89 -7.34 -18.38
N ALA A 107 -19.81 -8.44 -17.64
CA ALA A 107 -20.99 -9.24 -17.24
C ALA A 107 -21.91 -8.46 -16.28
N ASN A 108 -21.33 -7.67 -15.38
CA ASN A 108 -22.04 -6.95 -14.32
C ASN A 108 -22.17 -5.44 -14.58
N ARG A 109 -21.98 -4.99 -15.82
CA ARG A 109 -21.91 -3.56 -16.17
C ARG A 109 -23.09 -2.72 -15.67
N LYS A 110 -24.27 -3.29 -15.58
CA LYS A 110 -25.49 -2.61 -15.09
C LYS A 110 -25.41 -2.25 -13.60
N LYS A 111 -24.57 -2.93 -12.83
CA LYS A 111 -24.33 -2.70 -11.41
C LYS A 111 -23.54 -1.40 -11.19
N TYR A 112 -22.63 -1.07 -12.14
CA TYR A 112 -21.72 0.06 -12.02
C TYR A 112 -22.29 1.31 -12.69
N LYS A 113 -22.92 2.17 -11.89
CA LYS A 113 -23.51 3.42 -12.36
C LYS A 113 -22.97 4.57 -11.53
N TRP A 114 -22.83 5.71 -12.15
CA TRP A 114 -22.60 6.98 -11.46
C TRP A 114 -23.92 7.76 -11.37
N GLU A 115 -24.14 8.41 -10.26
CA GLU A 115 -25.29 9.31 -10.10
C GLU A 115 -25.18 10.50 -11.05
N ASP A 116 -23.97 11.08 -11.12
CA ASP A 116 -23.65 12.20 -11.98
C ASP A 116 -22.57 11.85 -13.00
N PRO A 117 -22.59 12.47 -14.19
CA PRO A 117 -21.52 12.31 -15.18
C PRO A 117 -20.18 12.76 -14.61
N ARG A 118 -19.13 12.00 -14.94
CA ARG A 118 -17.74 12.30 -14.55
C ARG A 118 -16.90 12.72 -15.75
N PHE A 119 -15.80 13.42 -15.46
CA PHE A 119 -14.81 13.76 -16.48
C PHE A 119 -13.59 12.84 -16.32
N LYS A 120 -13.36 12.01 -17.34
CA LYS A 120 -12.16 11.18 -17.45
C LYS A 120 -11.14 11.92 -18.28
N GLY A 121 -10.08 12.41 -17.66
CA GLY A 121 -9.12 13.28 -18.32
C GLY A 121 -8.07 13.81 -17.37
N MET A 122 -7.56 15.00 -17.70
CA MET A 122 -6.58 15.69 -16.89
C MET A 122 -6.84 17.19 -16.84
N ALA A 123 -6.53 17.79 -15.70
CA ALA A 123 -6.25 19.21 -15.54
C ALA A 123 -4.74 19.40 -15.62
N TYR A 124 -4.26 20.43 -16.33
CA TYR A 124 -2.84 20.68 -16.41
C TYR A 124 -2.51 22.16 -16.52
N HIS A 125 -1.35 22.50 -16.01
CA HIS A 125 -0.83 23.86 -15.93
C HIS A 125 0.50 23.92 -16.63
N VAL A 126 0.69 24.91 -17.50
CA VAL A 126 1.86 25.04 -18.36
C VAL A 126 2.41 26.45 -18.38
N LYS A 127 3.69 26.60 -18.79
CA LYS A 127 4.38 27.91 -18.85
C LYS A 127 4.02 28.69 -20.10
N THR A 128 3.78 28.03 -21.22
CA THR A 128 3.56 28.67 -22.54
C THR A 128 2.36 28.05 -23.25
N GLN A 129 1.75 28.84 -24.16
CA GLN A 129 0.61 28.36 -24.95
C GLN A 129 0.96 27.20 -25.89
N ASP A 130 2.19 27.15 -26.39
CA ASP A 130 2.66 26.05 -27.23
C ASP A 130 2.64 24.71 -26.46
N ASN A 131 2.92 24.73 -25.16
CA ASN A 131 2.88 23.54 -24.31
C ASN A 131 1.45 22.99 -24.17
N VAL A 132 0.42 23.81 -24.28
CA VAL A 132 -0.98 23.33 -24.25
C VAL A 132 -1.25 22.37 -25.40
N LYS A 133 -0.83 22.74 -26.61
CA LYS A 133 -0.98 21.89 -27.80
C LYS A 133 -0.07 20.66 -27.72
N ALA A 134 1.20 20.85 -27.36
CA ALA A 134 2.16 19.77 -27.24
C ALA A 134 1.71 18.68 -26.23
N VAL A 135 1.16 19.06 -25.08
CA VAL A 135 0.62 18.14 -24.08
C VAL A 135 -0.54 17.33 -24.63
N ARG A 136 -1.48 17.96 -25.33
CA ARG A 136 -2.61 17.27 -25.98
C ARG A 136 -2.14 16.29 -27.06
N ASP A 137 -1.22 16.73 -27.92
CA ASP A 137 -0.70 15.91 -29.01
C ASP A 137 0.08 14.69 -28.49
N CYS A 138 0.78 14.83 -27.35
CA CYS A 138 1.48 13.75 -26.69
C CYS A 138 0.54 12.61 -26.26
N VAL A 139 -0.62 12.92 -25.69
CA VAL A 139 -1.52 11.90 -25.14
C VAL A 139 -2.66 11.45 -26.06
N LYS A 140 -2.91 12.20 -27.14
CA LYS A 140 -4.07 12.02 -28.03
C LYS A 140 -4.22 10.62 -28.60
N LYS A 141 -3.11 9.90 -28.81
CA LYS A 141 -3.09 8.55 -29.41
C LYS A 141 -2.79 7.45 -28.40
N LEU A 142 -2.62 7.80 -27.13
CA LEU A 142 -2.25 6.88 -26.07
C LEU A 142 -3.47 6.46 -25.28
N ASP A 143 -3.42 5.26 -24.72
CA ASP A 143 -4.36 4.82 -23.73
C ASP A 143 -4.29 5.69 -22.45
N PHE A 144 -5.43 5.90 -21.82
CA PHE A 144 -5.50 6.77 -20.63
C PHE A 144 -4.52 6.35 -19.52
N LYS A 145 -4.25 5.05 -19.37
CA LYS A 145 -3.29 4.54 -18.38
C LYS A 145 -1.87 5.09 -18.59
N ASP A 146 -1.45 5.24 -19.82
CA ASP A 146 -0.08 5.57 -20.21
C ASP A 146 0.21 7.09 -20.22
N TRP A 147 -0.81 7.93 -20.05
CA TRP A 147 -0.67 9.39 -20.12
C TRP A 147 0.35 9.95 -19.13
N ASN A 148 0.35 9.46 -17.86
CA ASN A 148 1.26 10.00 -16.84
C ASN A 148 2.74 9.77 -17.20
N ASP A 149 3.07 8.57 -17.66
CA ASP A 149 4.44 8.22 -18.01
C ASP A 149 4.90 8.96 -19.26
N ALA A 150 4.04 9.04 -20.28
CA ALA A 150 4.34 9.81 -21.49
C ALA A 150 4.56 11.30 -21.19
N LEU A 151 3.71 11.90 -20.38
CA LEU A 151 3.84 13.32 -20.00
C LEU A 151 5.06 13.57 -19.12
N ARG A 152 5.33 12.69 -18.16
CA ARG A 152 6.48 12.80 -17.29
C ARG A 152 7.79 12.71 -18.07
N THR A 153 7.91 11.73 -18.97
CA THR A 153 9.14 11.53 -19.75
C THR A 153 9.35 12.58 -20.82
N THR A 154 8.27 13.14 -21.39
CA THR A 154 8.36 14.12 -22.49
C THR A 154 8.61 15.54 -21.98
N PHE A 155 7.97 15.94 -20.88
CA PHE A 155 7.95 17.34 -20.44
C PHE A 155 8.73 17.59 -19.16
N ASN A 156 8.87 16.60 -18.30
CA ASN A 156 9.49 16.74 -16.99
C ASN A 156 10.72 15.82 -16.88
N ASN A 157 11.76 16.29 -16.21
CA ASN A 157 12.91 15.48 -15.82
C ASN A 157 13.34 15.88 -14.39
N ASP A 158 14.40 15.26 -13.89
CA ASP A 158 14.86 15.47 -12.51
C ASP A 158 15.26 16.94 -12.22
N SER A 159 15.62 17.71 -13.24
CA SER A 159 16.07 19.09 -13.10
C SER A 159 15.05 20.12 -13.57
N ILE A 160 14.14 19.77 -14.46
CA ILE A 160 13.21 20.72 -15.10
C ILE A 160 11.79 20.17 -15.08
N ILE A 161 10.88 20.92 -14.47
CA ILE A 161 9.45 20.67 -14.50
C ILE A 161 8.81 21.72 -15.42
N ARG A 162 8.29 21.29 -16.57
CA ARG A 162 7.65 22.17 -17.57
C ARG A 162 6.15 22.21 -17.44
N ILE A 163 5.55 21.14 -16.92
CA ILE A 163 4.10 21.01 -16.76
C ILE A 163 3.73 20.43 -15.39
N ARG A 164 2.58 20.84 -14.88
CA ARG A 164 1.92 20.21 -13.75
C ARG A 164 0.64 19.56 -14.25
N VAL A 165 0.42 18.28 -13.90
CA VAL A 165 -0.72 17.49 -14.40
C VAL A 165 -1.38 16.76 -13.26
N GLU A 166 -2.70 16.83 -13.22
CA GLU A 166 -3.56 16.02 -12.40
C GLU A 166 -4.47 15.19 -13.31
N LYS A 167 -4.22 13.88 -13.41
CA LYS A 167 -4.96 12.94 -14.24
C LYS A 167 -5.90 12.10 -13.37
N GLY A 168 -7.15 11.94 -13.80
CA GLY A 168 -8.11 11.17 -13.03
C GLY A 168 -9.48 11.07 -13.67
N ILE A 169 -10.41 10.57 -12.86
CA ILE A 169 -11.85 10.58 -13.15
C ILE A 169 -12.50 11.46 -12.11
N PHE A 170 -12.93 12.62 -12.53
CA PHE A 170 -13.39 13.71 -11.65
C PHE A 170 -14.92 13.82 -11.66
N LYS A 171 -15.49 13.98 -10.50
CA LYS A 171 -16.86 14.46 -10.31
C LYS A 171 -16.83 15.96 -10.02
N LYS A 172 -17.99 16.58 -10.00
CA LYS A 172 -18.12 17.97 -9.55
C LYS A 172 -17.59 18.12 -8.12
N GLY A 173 -16.77 19.14 -7.90
CA GLY A 173 -16.13 19.44 -6.62
C GLY A 173 -14.76 18.83 -6.41
N ASP A 174 -14.30 17.95 -7.28
CA ASP A 174 -12.98 17.29 -7.12
C ASP A 174 -11.80 18.20 -7.54
N ASN A 175 -11.98 19.02 -8.57
CA ASN A 175 -10.92 19.89 -9.08
C ASN A 175 -11.51 21.22 -9.60
N PRO A 176 -11.10 22.38 -9.05
CA PRO A 176 -11.66 23.69 -9.42
C PRO A 176 -11.52 24.05 -10.89
N LEU A 177 -10.41 23.64 -11.54
CA LEU A 177 -10.20 23.91 -12.97
C LEU A 177 -11.16 23.10 -13.84
N ILE A 178 -11.35 21.84 -13.51
CA ILE A 178 -12.32 20.98 -14.21
C ILE A 178 -13.75 21.45 -13.96
N ASP A 179 -14.06 21.88 -12.76
CA ASP A 179 -15.36 22.43 -12.41
C ASP A 179 -15.69 23.64 -13.28
N ARG A 180 -14.75 24.56 -13.42
CA ARG A 180 -14.90 25.74 -14.26
C ARG A 180 -14.98 25.39 -15.75
N GLU A 181 -13.99 24.67 -16.28
CA GLU A 181 -13.83 24.45 -17.72
C GLU A 181 -14.79 23.38 -18.28
N VAL A 182 -15.04 22.32 -17.53
CA VAL A 182 -15.81 21.15 -18.01
C VAL A 182 -17.22 21.15 -17.48
N PHE A 183 -17.39 21.37 -16.18
CA PHE A 183 -18.73 21.35 -15.56
C PHE A 183 -19.42 22.70 -15.55
N LYS A 184 -18.74 23.77 -16.00
CA LYS A 184 -19.27 25.13 -16.13
C LYS A 184 -19.78 25.71 -14.82
N GLN A 185 -19.12 25.34 -13.71
CA GLN A 185 -19.40 25.91 -12.40
C GLN A 185 -18.69 27.25 -12.24
N ASN A 186 -19.26 28.12 -11.44
CA ASN A 186 -18.64 29.40 -11.08
C ASN A 186 -17.62 29.20 -9.95
N THR A 187 -16.48 28.58 -10.30
CA THR A 187 -15.42 28.25 -9.34
C THR A 187 -14.17 29.07 -9.65
N SER A 188 -13.60 29.71 -8.63
CA SER A 188 -12.31 30.40 -8.79
C SER A 188 -11.17 29.39 -8.81
N VAL A 189 -10.26 29.56 -9.76
CA VAL A 189 -9.02 28.78 -9.86
C VAL A 189 -7.87 29.68 -9.45
N THR A 190 -7.10 29.26 -8.47
CA THR A 190 -5.89 29.98 -8.05
C THR A 190 -4.78 29.73 -9.06
N PRO A 191 -4.28 30.78 -9.76
CA PRO A 191 -3.21 30.60 -10.74
C PRO A 191 -1.94 30.12 -10.07
N LEU A 192 -1.26 29.17 -10.71
CA LEU A 192 0.08 28.77 -10.30
C LEU A 192 1.11 29.78 -10.85
N LYS A 193 1.89 30.40 -9.95
CA LYS A 193 2.86 31.47 -10.29
C LYS A 193 3.78 31.10 -11.46
N ASP A 194 4.28 29.87 -11.46
CA ASP A 194 5.25 29.41 -12.47
C ASP A 194 4.60 28.73 -13.68
N TYR A 195 3.28 28.53 -13.66
CA TYR A 195 2.50 27.85 -14.72
C TYR A 195 1.16 28.57 -14.91
N PRO A 196 1.20 29.78 -15.51
CA PRO A 196 0.03 30.68 -15.54
C PRO A 196 -1.08 30.23 -16.49
N ILE A 197 -0.84 29.21 -17.33
CA ILE A 197 -1.81 28.78 -18.33
C ILE A 197 -2.42 27.46 -17.90
N ASP A 198 -3.72 27.50 -17.70
CA ASP A 198 -4.57 26.39 -17.29
C ASP A 198 -5.23 25.75 -18.50
N ALA A 199 -5.28 24.41 -18.54
CA ALA A 199 -6.02 23.71 -19.57
C ALA A 199 -6.53 22.36 -19.08
N THR A 200 -7.53 21.82 -19.80
CA THR A 200 -8.06 20.49 -19.56
C THR A 200 -8.06 19.67 -20.86
N TYR A 201 -7.91 18.36 -20.73
CA TYR A 201 -8.04 17.44 -21.86
C TYR A 201 -8.64 16.11 -21.40
N GLY A 202 -9.69 15.65 -22.08
CA GLY A 202 -10.40 14.42 -21.72
C GLY A 202 -11.83 14.43 -22.26
N LYS A 203 -12.66 13.56 -21.68
CA LYS A 203 -14.06 13.40 -22.08
C LYS A 203 -15.00 13.27 -20.88
N ARG A 204 -16.21 13.77 -21.00
CA ARG A 204 -17.29 13.51 -20.04
C ARG A 204 -17.90 12.15 -20.31
N LEU A 205 -18.07 11.36 -19.27
CA LEU A 205 -18.68 10.04 -19.30
C LEU A 205 -19.94 10.05 -18.42
N LYS A 206 -21.03 9.47 -18.93
CA LYS A 206 -22.27 9.31 -18.16
C LYS A 206 -22.25 8.09 -17.24
N ALA A 207 -21.44 7.09 -17.58
CA ALA A 207 -21.25 5.85 -16.84
C ALA A 207 -19.84 5.30 -17.09
N PRO A 208 -19.33 4.41 -16.21
CA PRO A 208 -18.07 3.72 -16.45
C PRO A 208 -18.06 2.99 -17.78
N GLN A 209 -16.96 3.11 -18.52
CA GLN A 209 -16.78 2.43 -19.80
C GLN A 209 -15.85 1.23 -19.70
N ASP A 210 -14.97 1.26 -18.74
CA ASP A 210 -13.94 0.27 -18.48
C ASP A 210 -13.90 -0.06 -16.98
N TYR A 211 -13.46 -1.29 -16.61
CA TYR A 211 -13.36 -1.66 -15.20
C TYR A 211 -12.42 -0.76 -14.40
N ASN A 212 -11.40 -0.18 -15.05
CA ASN A 212 -10.50 0.78 -14.41
C ASN A 212 -11.19 2.07 -13.99
N ASP A 213 -12.33 2.42 -14.62
CA ASP A 213 -13.09 3.62 -14.23
C ASP A 213 -13.73 3.47 -12.84
N VAL A 214 -13.88 2.22 -12.37
CA VAL A 214 -14.45 1.83 -11.08
C VAL A 214 -13.69 0.66 -10.45
N ARG A 215 -12.38 0.59 -10.68
CA ARG A 215 -11.53 -0.56 -10.33
C ARG A 215 -11.74 -1.04 -8.89
N GLY A 216 -11.78 -0.13 -7.92
CA GLY A 216 -11.96 -0.50 -6.52
C GLY A 216 -13.26 -1.26 -6.26
N LEU A 217 -14.36 -0.85 -6.89
CA LEU A 217 -15.64 -1.53 -6.75
C LEU A 217 -15.63 -2.90 -7.43
N VAL A 218 -15.05 -2.98 -8.65
CA VAL A 218 -14.97 -4.24 -9.41
C VAL A 218 -14.10 -5.27 -8.70
N VAL A 219 -12.96 -4.84 -8.15
CA VAL A 219 -12.07 -5.72 -7.38
C VAL A 219 -12.77 -6.25 -6.13
N ALA A 220 -13.46 -5.38 -5.37
CA ALA A 220 -14.18 -5.80 -4.17
C ALA A 220 -15.30 -6.79 -4.48
N ASP A 221 -16.12 -6.50 -5.49
CA ASP A 221 -17.22 -7.38 -5.91
C ASP A 221 -16.70 -8.72 -6.47
N TYR A 222 -15.61 -8.70 -7.21
CA TYR A 222 -15.00 -9.93 -7.75
C TYR A 222 -14.33 -10.76 -6.67
N GLN A 223 -13.70 -10.09 -5.69
CA GLN A 223 -13.18 -10.75 -4.50
C GLN A 223 -14.29 -11.46 -3.73
N GLU A 224 -15.42 -10.78 -3.49
CA GLU A 224 -16.57 -11.38 -2.82
C GLU A 224 -17.09 -12.62 -3.57
N GLN A 225 -17.15 -12.57 -4.91
CA GLN A 225 -17.52 -13.73 -5.70
C GLN A 225 -16.55 -14.90 -5.50
N LEU A 226 -15.23 -14.64 -5.56
CA LEU A 226 -14.21 -15.68 -5.37
C LEU A 226 -14.25 -16.28 -3.95
N GLU A 227 -14.57 -15.47 -2.94
CA GLU A 227 -14.75 -15.95 -1.55
C GLU A 227 -15.98 -16.85 -1.41
N GLN A 228 -17.05 -16.58 -2.16
CA GLN A 228 -18.26 -17.43 -2.15
C GLN A 228 -18.07 -18.74 -2.95
N GLU A 229 -17.20 -18.74 -3.95
CA GLU A 229 -16.87 -19.91 -4.76
C GLU A 229 -15.85 -20.84 -4.08
N TRP A 230 -15.10 -20.32 -3.12
CA TRP A 230 -14.05 -21.02 -2.35
C TRP A 230 -14.60 -21.71 -1.12
#